data_4de33a7055bb806039b31c495c9bf6bd
#
_entry.id   4de33a7055bb806039b31c495c9bf6bd
#
_cell.length_a   1.000
_cell.length_b   1.000
_cell.length_c   1.000
_cell.angle_alpha   90.00
_cell.angle_beta   90.00
_cell.angle_gamma   90.00
#
_symmetry.space_group_name_H-M   'P 1'
#
loop_
_entity.id
_entity.type
_entity.pdbx_description
1 polymer ?
#
loop_
_entity_poly.entity_id
_entity_poly.type
_entity_poly.pdbx_seq_one_letter_code
_entity_poly.pdbx_strand_id
1 'polypeptide(L)'
;MERRLLLVFALTFVVILLFQPLLKKYLPQPPAPKPEAAQPQSPQALPDQAPLPSAAKVVSGTPVAGKKVAAAPSNKQAETEAETVIENDLYKITFSNRGGRVKSWILKKYKDKPNGQPLDLVNSAAAGKYGYPLTLWTYDEGLRNKLNSALYVTASTGTSAPAEISFDYSDGELAVHKSYKFDHSYIVEVHASVEVNGAPVSAFPMWPSGFGDETTASAYAAGQIAYQYDANVERLAMKKISGGGTVPGPFQWAGVSDQYFAAVIIPGNSQSAALVTLRNQIEIPHKPSDKNDKQLDKVDVLGIAVGSLKGPTAVRMYVGPKTLESLQSVQVPGITGAEPDLRGIVDFGWLGLIARPLFLWLKWTFKYVHNWGWAIVIQTIIINLALLPLRLSQMKSMLKMQRVAPQIKAIQEKYKKYSLRDPKKAEMNEEISALYKKEGVNPIGGCLPLLIQMPFLFAYYRMLGVAIDLRHATWLWVPDLSAPDPIYILPIAIVITMFLMQRMTPQAGMDPAQQKMMNFMMPAMLGYISFNLASGLCLYWAMGQLIGIVQQWSLNQSSLGREMREMMEKRARKKEK
;
A
#
# COMPACT_ATOMS: atom_id res chain seq x y z
N MET A 1 -33.51 -8.38 12.83
CA MET A 1 -32.50 -8.16 13.89
C MET A 1 -31.21 -8.95 13.65
N GLU A 2 -31.27 -10.15 13.11
CA GLU A 2 -30.09 -11.04 12.91
C GLU A 2 -28.99 -10.49 11.99
N ARG A 3 -29.33 -9.85 10.88
CA ARG A 3 -28.32 -9.26 9.97
C ARG A 3 -27.48 -8.15 10.61
N ARG A 4 -28.06 -7.38 11.53
CA ARG A 4 -27.30 -6.32 12.25
C ARG A 4 -26.40 -6.90 13.33
N LEU A 5 -26.79 -7.99 13.95
CA LEU A 5 -25.99 -8.73 14.93
C LEU A 5 -24.78 -9.43 14.25
N LEU A 6 -25.01 -10.02 13.08
CA LEU A 6 -23.97 -10.62 12.23
C LEU A 6 -22.93 -9.57 11.76
N LEU A 7 -23.37 -8.37 11.40
CA LEU A 7 -22.47 -7.27 11.02
C LEU A 7 -21.60 -6.81 12.20
N VAL A 8 -22.17 -6.71 13.40
CA VAL A 8 -21.43 -6.36 14.62
C VAL A 8 -20.45 -7.46 14.99
N PHE A 9 -20.85 -8.73 14.88
CA PHE A 9 -19.96 -9.88 15.09
C PHE A 9 -18.82 -9.91 14.08
N ALA A 10 -19.11 -9.71 12.80
CA ALA A 10 -18.10 -9.66 11.75
C ALA A 10 -17.09 -8.51 11.99
N LEU A 11 -17.58 -7.35 12.40
CA LEU A 11 -16.71 -6.19 12.71
C LEU A 11 -15.85 -6.42 13.95
N THR A 12 -16.42 -7.05 14.99
CA THR A 12 -15.67 -7.42 16.20
C THR A 12 -14.62 -8.49 15.89
N PHE A 13 -14.95 -9.42 15.02
CA PHE A 13 -14.03 -10.47 14.56
C PHE A 13 -12.88 -9.89 13.74
N VAL A 14 -13.14 -8.90 12.88
CA VAL A 14 -12.11 -8.18 12.13
C VAL A 14 -11.18 -7.40 13.07
N VAL A 15 -11.71 -6.76 14.09
CA VAL A 15 -10.88 -6.08 15.11
C VAL A 15 -10.03 -7.09 15.87
N ILE A 16 -10.57 -8.23 16.27
CA ILE A 16 -9.83 -9.31 16.94
C ILE A 16 -8.75 -9.89 16.02
N LEU A 17 -9.04 -10.09 14.73
CA LEU A 17 -8.06 -10.58 13.76
C LEU A 17 -6.91 -9.58 13.53
N LEU A 18 -7.17 -8.29 13.52
CA LEU A 18 -6.14 -7.25 13.42
C LEU A 18 -5.22 -7.21 14.65
N PHE A 19 -5.73 -7.65 15.82
CA PHE A 19 -4.94 -7.75 17.05
C PHE A 19 -4.29 -9.14 17.27
N GLN A 20 -4.60 -10.15 16.46
CA GLN A 20 -4.02 -11.49 16.60
C GLN A 20 -2.48 -11.55 16.60
N PRO A 21 -1.74 -10.81 15.73
CA PRO A 21 -0.28 -10.86 15.78
C PRO A 21 0.30 -10.28 17.07
N LEU A 22 -0.37 -9.29 17.68
CA LEU A 22 0.01 -8.73 18.97
C LEU A 22 -0.29 -9.70 20.13
N LEU A 23 -1.45 -10.35 20.10
CA LEU A 23 -1.84 -11.35 21.11
C LEU A 23 -0.93 -12.59 21.08
N LYS A 24 -0.50 -13.05 19.90
CA LYS A 24 0.46 -14.17 19.77
C LYS A 24 1.83 -13.87 20.35
N LYS A 25 2.24 -12.60 20.39
CA LYS A 25 3.57 -12.19 20.90
C LYS A 25 3.61 -12.04 22.43
N TYR A 26 2.47 -11.76 23.09
CA TYR A 26 2.43 -11.40 24.51
C TYR A 26 1.58 -12.32 25.39
N LEU A 27 0.87 -13.31 24.83
CA LEU A 27 0.18 -14.33 25.62
C LEU A 27 1.01 -15.62 25.65
N PRO A 28 1.17 -16.27 26.81
CA PRO A 28 1.80 -17.59 26.88
C PRO A 28 1.02 -18.58 26.02
N GLN A 29 1.71 -19.21 25.08
CA GLN A 29 1.09 -20.26 24.26
C GLN A 29 0.75 -21.46 25.17
N PRO A 30 -0.45 -22.04 25.04
CA PRO A 30 -0.72 -23.34 25.63
C PRO A 30 0.25 -24.36 25.03
N PRO A 31 0.75 -25.34 25.83
CA PRO A 31 1.67 -26.35 25.34
C PRO A 31 1.08 -27.06 24.12
N ALA A 32 1.89 -27.17 23.06
CA ALA A 32 1.49 -27.86 21.84
C ALA A 32 1.03 -29.29 22.17
N PRO A 33 -0.09 -29.78 21.61
CA PRO A 33 -0.47 -31.17 21.74
C PRO A 33 0.64 -32.03 21.14
N LYS A 34 1.04 -33.07 21.88
CA LYS A 34 2.01 -34.07 21.40
C LYS A 34 1.53 -34.61 20.05
N PRO A 35 2.42 -34.83 19.08
CA PRO A 35 2.05 -35.43 17.80
C PRO A 35 1.53 -36.84 18.07
N GLU A 36 0.26 -37.04 17.85
CA GLU A 36 -0.32 -38.37 17.66
C GLU A 36 0.15 -38.88 16.29
N ALA A 37 0.69 -40.09 16.28
CA ALA A 37 1.30 -40.66 15.11
C ALA A 37 0.29 -40.70 13.93
N ALA A 38 0.57 -39.91 12.89
CA ALA A 38 -0.24 -39.88 11.69
C ALA A 38 -0.08 -41.20 10.94
N GLN A 39 -1.17 -41.92 10.76
CA GLN A 39 -1.28 -42.98 9.78
C GLN A 39 -1.12 -42.38 8.37
N PRO A 40 -0.48 -43.06 7.42
CA PRO A 40 -0.27 -42.52 6.08
C PRO A 40 -1.59 -42.50 5.33
N GLN A 41 -2.13 -41.31 5.14
CA GLN A 41 -3.19 -41.07 4.17
C GLN A 41 -2.60 -40.99 2.78
N SER A 42 -3.08 -41.84 1.88
CA SER A 42 -2.77 -41.81 0.46
C SER A 42 -3.04 -40.42 -0.15
N PRO A 43 -2.21 -39.97 -1.10
CA PRO A 43 -2.40 -38.66 -1.72
C PRO A 43 -3.69 -38.62 -2.53
N GLN A 44 -4.61 -37.76 -2.16
CA GLN A 44 -5.70 -37.37 -3.05
C GLN A 44 -5.10 -36.56 -4.22
N ALA A 45 -5.31 -37.08 -5.41
CA ALA A 45 -4.92 -36.45 -6.66
C ALA A 45 -5.61 -35.08 -6.80
N LEU A 46 -4.80 -34.03 -6.92
CA LEU A 46 -5.21 -32.73 -7.44
C LEU A 46 -5.58 -32.90 -8.93
N PRO A 47 -6.59 -32.18 -9.43
CA PRO A 47 -6.96 -32.27 -10.84
C PRO A 47 -5.80 -31.87 -11.74
N ASP A 48 -5.59 -32.68 -12.78
CA ASP A 48 -4.56 -32.59 -13.81
C ASP A 48 -4.34 -31.14 -14.29
N GLN A 49 -3.19 -30.60 -13.96
CA GLN A 49 -2.59 -29.53 -14.75
C GLN A 49 -2.03 -30.17 -16.02
N ALA A 50 -2.52 -29.72 -17.16
CA ALA A 50 -2.02 -30.10 -18.45
C ALA A 50 -0.49 -30.00 -18.50
N PRO A 51 0.21 -31.01 -19.05
CA PRO A 51 1.67 -30.98 -19.10
C PRO A 51 2.14 -29.86 -20.01
N LEU A 52 3.11 -29.10 -19.48
CA LEU A 52 3.92 -28.15 -20.26
C LEU A 52 4.48 -28.86 -21.48
N PRO A 53 4.47 -28.29 -22.69
CA PRO A 53 5.01 -28.92 -23.86
C PRO A 53 6.53 -29.11 -23.66
N SER A 54 6.91 -30.37 -23.57
CA SER A 54 8.32 -30.83 -23.63
C SER A 54 8.94 -30.36 -24.92
N ALA A 55 10.18 -29.92 -24.86
CA ALA A 55 10.98 -29.48 -25.99
C ALA A 55 10.78 -30.38 -27.21
N ALA A 56 10.25 -29.82 -28.28
CA ALA A 56 10.05 -30.54 -29.54
C ALA A 56 11.41 -30.95 -30.09
N LYS A 57 11.59 -32.26 -30.29
CA LYS A 57 12.68 -32.83 -31.07
C LYS A 57 12.69 -32.17 -32.44
N VAL A 58 13.86 -31.66 -32.81
CA VAL A 58 14.19 -31.20 -34.16
C VAL A 58 13.95 -32.34 -35.13
N VAL A 59 12.95 -32.26 -35.96
CA VAL A 59 12.78 -33.13 -37.12
C VAL A 59 13.58 -32.50 -38.26
N SER A 60 14.58 -33.21 -38.71
CA SER A 60 15.36 -32.87 -39.89
C SER A 60 14.45 -32.95 -41.13
N GLY A 61 14.07 -31.79 -41.65
CA GLY A 61 13.36 -31.63 -42.92
C GLY A 61 14.32 -31.14 -43.99
N THR A 62 14.33 -31.78 -45.11
CA THR A 62 15.08 -31.59 -46.36
C THR A 62 15.19 -30.13 -46.80
N PRO A 63 16.33 -29.71 -47.43
CA PRO A 63 16.56 -28.31 -47.80
C PRO A 63 15.72 -27.93 -49.01
N VAL A 64 14.88 -26.92 -48.86
CA VAL A 64 14.26 -26.19 -49.96
C VAL A 64 15.19 -25.04 -50.34
N ALA A 65 15.64 -25.04 -51.60
CA ALA A 65 16.50 -24.05 -52.19
C ALA A 65 15.88 -22.65 -52.25
N GLY A 66 16.67 -21.65 -51.96
CA GLY A 66 16.49 -20.28 -52.45
C GLY A 66 15.94 -19.30 -51.40
N LYS A 67 16.76 -18.89 -50.42
CA LYS A 67 16.60 -17.58 -49.77
C LYS A 67 17.98 -16.89 -49.77
N LYS A 68 18.00 -15.65 -50.27
CA LYS A 68 19.14 -14.74 -50.22
C LYS A 68 19.77 -14.81 -48.83
N VAL A 69 21.03 -15.19 -48.78
CA VAL A 69 21.87 -15.14 -47.58
C VAL A 69 21.88 -13.66 -47.17
N ALA A 70 21.22 -13.32 -46.09
CA ALA A 70 21.42 -12.05 -45.44
C ALA A 70 22.90 -11.95 -45.10
N ALA A 71 23.57 -10.86 -45.46
CA ALA A 71 24.95 -10.61 -45.12
C ALA A 71 25.16 -10.86 -43.63
N ALA A 72 26.22 -11.62 -43.27
CA ALA A 72 26.58 -11.85 -41.88
C ALA A 72 26.60 -10.50 -41.12
N PRO A 73 26.01 -10.38 -39.94
CA PRO A 73 25.98 -9.15 -39.21
C PRO A 73 27.40 -8.66 -38.96
N SER A 74 27.71 -7.46 -39.44
CA SER A 74 29.02 -6.83 -39.21
C SER A 74 29.21 -6.68 -37.70
N ASN A 75 30.43 -6.99 -37.23
CA ASN A 75 30.77 -6.84 -35.80
C ASN A 75 30.54 -5.38 -35.35
N LYS A 76 29.62 -5.18 -34.42
CA LYS A 76 29.25 -3.87 -33.83
C LYS A 76 29.44 -3.92 -32.31
N GLN A 77 30.58 -3.45 -31.86
CA GLN A 77 30.91 -3.37 -30.42
C GLN A 77 31.60 -2.03 -30.14
N ALA A 78 31.31 -1.44 -29.00
CA ALA A 78 32.03 -0.27 -28.51
C ALA A 78 33.31 -0.72 -27.77
N GLU A 79 34.37 0.04 -27.86
CA GLU A 79 35.64 -0.25 -27.20
C GLU A 79 35.62 0.14 -25.71
N THR A 80 34.88 1.19 -25.35
CA THR A 80 34.85 1.75 -24.00
C THR A 80 33.42 1.96 -23.50
N GLU A 81 33.26 1.94 -22.19
CA GLU A 81 32.00 2.31 -21.53
C GLU A 81 31.81 3.84 -21.65
N ALA A 82 30.67 4.25 -22.15
CA ALA A 82 30.28 5.65 -22.31
C ALA A 82 28.88 5.89 -21.73
N GLU A 83 28.64 7.11 -21.27
CA GLU A 83 27.34 7.54 -20.75
C GLU A 83 26.67 8.54 -21.69
N THR A 84 25.37 8.41 -21.84
CA THR A 84 24.53 9.34 -22.61
C THR A 84 23.39 9.81 -21.73
N VAL A 85 23.13 11.13 -21.74
CA VAL A 85 22.07 11.74 -20.91
C VAL A 85 20.93 12.16 -21.83
N ILE A 86 19.70 11.81 -21.40
CA ILE A 86 18.45 12.32 -21.98
C ILE A 86 17.69 13.06 -20.89
N GLU A 87 17.21 14.26 -21.21
CA GLU A 87 16.59 15.13 -20.23
C GLU A 87 15.32 15.80 -20.77
N ASN A 88 14.32 15.98 -19.91
CA ASN A 88 13.14 16.82 -20.16
C ASN A 88 12.77 17.59 -18.88
N ASP A 89 11.59 18.25 -18.85
CA ASP A 89 11.13 19.03 -17.70
C ASP A 89 10.77 18.15 -16.48
N LEU A 90 10.60 16.85 -16.67
CA LEU A 90 10.13 15.91 -15.64
C LEU A 90 11.28 15.10 -15.05
N TYR A 91 12.24 14.69 -15.90
CA TYR A 91 13.32 13.79 -15.49
C TYR A 91 14.65 14.08 -16.23
N LYS A 92 15.71 13.50 -15.67
CA LYS A 92 17.03 13.36 -16.28
C LYS A 92 17.47 11.90 -16.17
N ILE A 93 17.69 11.24 -17.30
CA ILE A 93 18.07 9.83 -17.37
C ILE A 93 19.50 9.73 -17.89
N THR A 94 20.33 8.96 -17.18
CA THR A 94 21.71 8.65 -17.60
C THR A 94 21.76 7.19 -18.03
N PHE A 95 22.07 6.96 -19.30
CA PHE A 95 22.29 5.63 -19.86
C PHE A 95 23.79 5.29 -19.84
N SER A 96 24.10 3.99 -19.70
CA SER A 96 25.40 3.43 -20.02
C SER A 96 25.26 2.50 -21.24
N ASN A 97 26.22 2.57 -22.15
CA ASN A 97 26.29 1.66 -23.28
C ASN A 97 26.64 0.21 -22.86
N ARG A 98 27.06 -0.03 -21.62
CA ARG A 98 27.18 -1.39 -21.08
C ARG A 98 25.80 -1.97 -20.84
N GLY A 99 25.41 -2.96 -21.63
CA GLY A 99 24.07 -3.53 -21.61
C GLY A 99 22.96 -2.59 -22.13
N GLY A 100 23.28 -1.37 -22.61
CA GLY A 100 22.29 -0.35 -22.96
C GLY A 100 21.29 -0.12 -21.82
N ARG A 101 21.79 0.14 -20.61
CA ARG A 101 21.04 0.19 -19.34
C ARG A 101 20.93 1.60 -18.78
N VAL A 102 19.97 1.83 -17.91
CA VAL A 102 19.82 3.09 -17.17
C VAL A 102 20.62 3.02 -15.88
N LYS A 103 21.60 3.92 -15.70
CA LYS A 103 22.37 4.06 -14.45
C LYS A 103 21.70 4.93 -13.42
N SER A 104 20.97 5.96 -13.87
CA SER A 104 20.28 6.93 -13.03
C SER A 104 19.02 7.44 -13.72
N TRP A 105 17.92 7.59 -12.98
CA TRP A 105 16.65 8.13 -13.42
C TRP A 105 16.12 9.15 -12.42
N ILE A 106 16.59 10.39 -12.55
CA ILE A 106 16.29 11.46 -11.61
C ILE A 106 14.96 12.12 -11.96
N LEU A 107 14.05 12.17 -10.98
CA LEU A 107 12.81 12.95 -11.09
C LEU A 107 13.03 14.38 -10.57
N LYS A 108 12.92 15.39 -11.43
CA LYS A 108 13.23 16.79 -11.12
C LYS A 108 12.28 17.42 -10.09
N LYS A 109 11.01 17.00 -10.08
CA LYS A 109 9.96 17.54 -9.21
C LYS A 109 9.89 16.87 -7.84
N TYR A 110 10.62 15.76 -7.63
CA TYR A 110 10.59 14.97 -6.40
C TYR A 110 11.98 14.95 -5.77
N LYS A 111 12.02 15.00 -4.45
CA LYS A 111 13.26 15.01 -3.67
C LYS A 111 13.40 13.71 -2.86
N ASP A 112 14.62 13.34 -2.54
CA ASP A 112 14.94 12.21 -1.64
C ASP A 112 14.50 12.49 -0.20
N LYS A 113 14.69 13.76 0.25
CA LYS A 113 14.37 14.27 1.60
C LYS A 113 13.77 15.66 1.51
N PRO A 114 13.09 16.14 2.58
CA PRO A 114 12.76 17.57 2.69
C PRO A 114 14.04 18.40 2.51
N ASN A 115 14.07 19.31 1.56
CA ASN A 115 15.24 20.11 1.18
C ASN A 115 16.46 19.33 0.65
N GLY A 116 16.28 18.04 0.27
CA GLY A 116 17.32 17.21 -0.32
C GLY A 116 17.51 17.41 -1.82
N GLN A 117 18.28 16.50 -2.42
CA GLN A 117 18.54 16.46 -3.86
C GLN A 117 17.32 15.89 -4.62
N PRO A 118 17.21 16.14 -5.94
CA PRO A 118 16.24 15.45 -6.78
C PRO A 118 16.37 13.93 -6.64
N LEU A 119 15.23 13.25 -6.56
CA LEU A 119 15.16 11.82 -6.30
C LEU A 119 15.63 11.01 -7.51
N ASP A 120 16.60 10.13 -7.32
CA ASP A 120 16.93 9.08 -8.28
C ASP A 120 16.07 7.85 -8.01
N LEU A 121 15.30 7.41 -9.02
CA LEU A 121 14.47 6.22 -8.93
C LEU A 121 15.25 4.91 -9.00
N VAL A 122 16.51 4.96 -9.45
CA VAL A 122 17.35 3.75 -9.50
C VAL A 122 17.86 3.43 -8.09
N ASN A 123 17.45 2.29 -7.56
CA ASN A 123 17.99 1.79 -6.30
C ASN A 123 19.43 1.26 -6.52
N SER A 124 20.41 2.10 -6.25
CA SER A 124 21.82 1.79 -6.50
C SER A 124 22.33 0.56 -5.74
N ALA A 125 21.82 0.34 -4.51
CA ALA A 125 22.21 -0.80 -3.68
C ALA A 125 21.74 -2.14 -4.27
N ALA A 126 20.52 -2.18 -4.79
CA ALA A 126 19.96 -3.37 -5.42
C ALA A 126 20.38 -3.52 -6.89
N ALA A 127 20.49 -2.42 -7.64
CA ALA A 127 20.82 -2.43 -9.07
C ALA A 127 22.22 -2.99 -9.36
N GLY A 128 23.20 -2.69 -8.51
CA GLY A 128 24.55 -3.25 -8.63
C GLY A 128 24.60 -4.76 -8.50
N LYS A 129 23.64 -5.38 -7.79
CA LYS A 129 23.59 -6.82 -7.51
C LYS A 129 22.63 -7.56 -8.45
N TYR A 130 21.48 -6.98 -8.79
CA TYR A 130 20.39 -7.66 -9.49
C TYR A 130 20.07 -7.09 -10.88
N GLY A 131 20.81 -6.09 -11.31
CA GLY A 131 20.65 -5.45 -12.60
C GLY A 131 20.03 -4.06 -12.55
N TYR A 132 20.34 -3.26 -13.53
CA TYR A 132 19.85 -1.90 -13.71
C TYR A 132 18.56 -1.88 -14.55
N PRO A 133 17.73 -0.82 -14.46
CA PRO A 133 16.58 -0.65 -15.32
C PRO A 133 16.93 -0.69 -16.81
N LEU A 134 15.99 -1.21 -17.62
CA LEU A 134 16.10 -1.40 -19.06
C LEU A 134 17.19 -2.37 -19.51
N THR A 135 17.80 -3.15 -18.59
CA THR A 135 18.50 -4.38 -18.97
C THR A 135 17.50 -5.41 -19.49
N LEU A 136 18.00 -6.41 -20.22
CA LEU A 136 17.15 -7.43 -20.84
C LEU A 136 17.08 -8.69 -19.98
N TRP A 137 15.88 -9.17 -19.78
CA TRP A 137 15.61 -10.51 -19.26
C TRP A 137 15.46 -11.50 -20.41
N THR A 138 16.10 -12.64 -20.27
CA THR A 138 15.90 -13.84 -21.11
C THR A 138 15.82 -15.06 -20.20
N TYR A 139 15.23 -16.15 -20.70
CA TYR A 139 15.15 -17.41 -19.96
C TYR A 139 16.51 -18.12 -19.85
N ASP A 140 17.40 -17.87 -20.80
CA ASP A 140 18.80 -18.35 -20.76
C ASP A 140 19.64 -17.35 -19.94
N GLU A 141 20.24 -17.83 -18.86
CA GLU A 141 21.06 -17.03 -17.97
C GLU A 141 22.41 -16.62 -18.60
N GLY A 142 23.03 -17.51 -19.39
CA GLY A 142 24.27 -17.19 -20.08
C GLY A 142 24.07 -16.07 -21.09
N LEU A 143 23.02 -16.18 -21.92
CA LEU A 143 22.63 -15.13 -22.85
C LEU A 143 22.28 -13.84 -22.15
N ARG A 144 21.50 -13.89 -21.05
CA ARG A 144 21.15 -12.73 -20.24
C ARG A 144 22.39 -12.00 -19.72
N ASN A 145 23.37 -12.72 -19.19
CA ASN A 145 24.63 -12.15 -18.72
C ASN A 145 25.42 -11.50 -19.84
N LYS A 146 25.52 -12.16 -21.00
CA LYS A 146 26.21 -11.65 -22.22
C LYS A 146 25.52 -10.34 -22.67
N LEU A 147 24.20 -10.32 -22.82
CA LEU A 147 23.41 -9.15 -23.23
C LEU A 147 23.62 -7.94 -22.29
N ASN A 148 23.68 -8.16 -21.00
CA ASN A 148 23.71 -7.07 -20.00
C ASN A 148 25.15 -6.62 -19.64
N SER A 149 26.19 -7.33 -20.08
CA SER A 149 27.61 -6.97 -19.90
C SER A 149 28.26 -6.40 -21.16
N ALA A 150 27.73 -6.69 -22.34
CA ALA A 150 28.29 -6.25 -23.63
C ALA A 150 28.32 -4.72 -23.76
N LEU A 151 29.29 -4.19 -24.52
CA LEU A 151 29.43 -2.78 -24.84
C LEU A 151 28.75 -2.48 -26.18
N TYR A 152 27.67 -1.76 -26.13
CA TYR A 152 26.85 -1.42 -27.29
C TYR A 152 27.37 -0.16 -27.99
N VAL A 153 27.26 -0.12 -29.31
CA VAL A 153 27.41 1.12 -30.07
C VAL A 153 26.15 1.96 -29.86
N THR A 154 26.32 3.21 -29.43
CA THR A 154 25.21 4.10 -29.12
C THR A 154 25.04 5.14 -30.21
N ALA A 155 23.79 5.40 -30.60
CA ALA A 155 23.40 6.54 -31.42
C ALA A 155 22.27 7.31 -30.72
N SER A 156 22.33 8.65 -30.75
CA SER A 156 21.31 9.51 -30.14
C SER A 156 20.99 10.67 -31.06
N THR A 157 19.71 11.03 -31.14
CA THR A 157 19.26 12.20 -31.92
C THR A 157 19.44 13.52 -31.19
N GLY A 158 19.71 13.48 -29.89
CA GLY A 158 19.88 14.64 -29.00
C GLY A 158 19.89 14.27 -27.53
N THR A 159 20.06 15.28 -26.68
CA THR A 159 20.06 15.14 -25.22
C THR A 159 18.76 15.63 -24.56
N SER A 160 17.93 16.37 -25.29
CA SER A 160 16.66 16.92 -24.81
C SER A 160 15.49 16.31 -25.57
N ALA A 161 14.41 15.97 -24.87
CA ALA A 161 13.19 15.45 -25.49
C ALA A 161 12.50 16.51 -26.37
N PRO A 162 11.88 16.12 -27.51
CA PRO A 162 11.78 14.77 -28.03
C PRO A 162 13.11 14.21 -28.51
N ALA A 163 13.49 13.02 -28.10
CA ALA A 163 14.77 12.39 -28.41
C ALA A 163 14.62 10.89 -28.59
N GLU A 164 15.53 10.32 -29.35
CA GLU A 164 15.66 8.86 -29.50
C GLU A 164 17.11 8.45 -29.23
N ILE A 165 17.29 7.37 -28.47
CA ILE A 165 18.58 6.74 -28.25
C ILE A 165 18.50 5.27 -28.66
N SER A 166 19.49 4.80 -29.39
CA SER A 166 19.59 3.39 -29.78
C SER A 166 20.93 2.79 -29.37
N PHE A 167 20.91 1.48 -29.15
CA PHE A 167 22.03 0.67 -28.75
C PHE A 167 22.08 -0.57 -29.65
N ASP A 168 23.15 -0.71 -30.42
CA ASP A 168 23.41 -1.82 -31.32
C ASP A 168 24.60 -2.65 -30.85
N TYR A 169 24.45 -3.98 -30.89
CA TYR A 169 25.52 -4.90 -30.61
C TYR A 169 25.46 -6.08 -31.57
N SER A 170 26.62 -6.52 -32.09
CA SER A 170 26.73 -7.76 -32.85
C SER A 170 28.14 -8.33 -32.73
N ASP A 171 28.23 -9.64 -32.53
CA ASP A 171 29.49 -10.37 -32.50
C ASP A 171 29.56 -11.52 -33.55
N GLY A 172 28.64 -11.50 -34.51
CA GLY A 172 28.53 -12.53 -35.57
C GLY A 172 27.51 -13.62 -35.24
N GLU A 173 27.37 -14.04 -34.00
CA GLU A 173 26.36 -15.00 -33.55
C GLU A 173 25.14 -14.32 -32.95
N LEU A 174 25.38 -13.27 -32.18
CA LEU A 174 24.38 -12.49 -31.47
C LEU A 174 24.22 -11.12 -32.14
N ALA A 175 23.00 -10.76 -32.48
CA ALA A 175 22.63 -9.41 -32.91
C ALA A 175 21.56 -8.84 -31.99
N VAL A 176 21.78 -7.61 -31.53
CA VAL A 176 20.89 -6.91 -30.60
C VAL A 176 20.66 -5.48 -31.06
N HIS A 177 19.40 -5.10 -31.09
CA HIS A 177 19.01 -3.69 -31.28
C HIS A 177 18.03 -3.30 -30.19
N LYS A 178 18.33 -2.20 -29.50
CA LYS A 178 17.45 -1.56 -28.50
C LYS A 178 17.27 -0.12 -28.89
N SER A 179 16.04 0.38 -28.87
CA SER A 179 15.79 1.82 -29.03
C SER A 179 14.76 2.33 -28.02
N TYR A 180 14.95 3.58 -27.62
CA TYR A 180 14.13 4.28 -26.64
C TYR A 180 13.76 5.64 -27.20
N LYS A 181 12.42 5.95 -27.25
CA LYS A 181 11.93 7.26 -27.66
C LYS A 181 11.32 7.97 -26.45
N PHE A 182 11.66 9.23 -26.33
CA PHE A 182 11.28 10.12 -25.24
C PHE A 182 10.49 11.29 -25.74
N ASP A 183 9.46 11.66 -25.01
CA ASP A 183 8.68 12.87 -25.20
C ASP A 183 8.69 13.74 -23.93
N HIS A 184 7.74 14.68 -23.80
CA HIS A 184 7.57 15.52 -22.61
C HIS A 184 6.71 14.88 -21.52
N SER A 185 6.45 13.57 -21.58
CA SER A 185 5.67 12.80 -20.59
C SER A 185 6.56 11.86 -19.76
N TYR A 186 5.96 11.13 -18.83
CA TYR A 186 6.61 10.03 -18.09
C TYR A 186 6.64 8.72 -18.88
N ILE A 187 6.28 8.74 -20.16
CA ILE A 187 6.25 7.53 -21.00
C ILE A 187 7.51 7.46 -21.85
N VAL A 188 8.04 6.26 -21.98
CA VAL A 188 9.15 5.93 -22.87
C VAL A 188 8.70 4.79 -23.77
N GLU A 189 8.82 4.96 -25.09
CA GLU A 189 8.65 3.85 -26.03
C GLU A 189 9.93 3.03 -26.06
N VAL A 190 9.79 1.72 -25.92
CA VAL A 190 10.92 0.78 -25.82
C VAL A 190 10.76 -0.29 -26.89
N HIS A 191 11.76 -0.43 -27.73
CA HIS A 191 11.90 -1.53 -28.69
C HIS A 191 13.15 -2.33 -28.38
N ALA A 192 13.04 -3.64 -28.39
CA ALA A 192 14.16 -4.55 -28.22
C ALA A 192 14.03 -5.76 -29.16
N SER A 193 15.06 -6.03 -29.94
CA SER A 193 15.19 -7.25 -30.73
C SER A 193 16.50 -7.92 -30.41
N VAL A 194 16.45 -9.23 -30.24
CA VAL A 194 17.60 -10.09 -30.01
C VAL A 194 17.52 -11.27 -30.97
N GLU A 195 18.59 -11.52 -31.69
CA GLU A 195 18.72 -12.64 -32.60
C GLU A 195 19.98 -13.43 -32.26
N VAL A 196 19.88 -14.75 -32.21
CA VAL A 196 20.99 -15.66 -32.03
C VAL A 196 21.07 -16.52 -33.28
N ASN A 197 22.18 -16.45 -34.00
CA ASN A 197 22.38 -17.12 -35.30
C ASN A 197 21.25 -16.82 -36.31
N GLY A 198 20.76 -15.56 -36.32
CA GLY A 198 19.65 -15.09 -37.17
C GLY A 198 18.27 -15.56 -36.75
N ALA A 199 18.11 -16.27 -35.64
CA ALA A 199 16.82 -16.65 -35.07
C ALA A 199 16.41 -15.70 -33.94
N PRO A 200 15.17 -15.16 -33.96
CA PRO A 200 14.70 -14.24 -32.93
C PRO A 200 14.55 -14.96 -31.59
N VAL A 201 15.00 -14.30 -30.52
CA VAL A 201 14.91 -14.76 -29.13
C VAL A 201 14.06 -13.78 -28.32
N SER A 202 13.19 -14.31 -27.46
CA SER A 202 12.40 -13.50 -26.54
C SER A 202 13.29 -12.81 -25.50
N ALA A 203 13.29 -11.49 -25.54
CA ALA A 203 14.04 -10.64 -24.62
C ALA A 203 13.15 -9.50 -24.12
N PHE A 204 13.07 -9.36 -22.80
CA PHE A 204 12.14 -8.48 -22.13
C PHE A 204 12.87 -7.34 -21.43
N PRO A 205 12.59 -6.07 -21.72
CA PRO A 205 13.07 -4.96 -20.89
C PRO A 205 12.55 -5.14 -19.47
N MET A 206 13.42 -4.89 -18.48
CA MET A 206 13.07 -5.09 -17.07
C MET A 206 13.30 -3.87 -16.20
N TRP A 207 12.55 -3.83 -15.09
CA TRP A 207 12.79 -2.99 -13.92
C TRP A 207 13.06 -3.92 -12.73
N PRO A 208 14.33 -4.28 -12.43
CA PRO A 208 14.62 -5.45 -11.61
C PRO A 208 14.83 -5.19 -10.12
N SER A 209 15.01 -3.93 -9.69
CA SER A 209 15.69 -3.63 -8.43
C SER A 209 14.95 -2.63 -7.54
N GLY A 210 13.60 -2.60 -7.57
CA GLY A 210 12.81 -1.67 -6.74
C GLY A 210 13.06 -0.20 -7.10
N PHE A 211 12.91 0.70 -6.12
CA PHE A 211 13.03 2.14 -6.32
C PHE A 211 14.01 2.77 -5.34
N GLY A 212 14.59 3.91 -5.72
CA GLY A 212 15.65 4.57 -4.95
C GLY A 212 15.18 5.32 -3.71
N ASP A 213 13.87 5.52 -3.53
CA ASP A 213 13.30 6.10 -2.30
C ASP A 213 13.01 5.03 -1.22
N GLU A 214 13.16 3.75 -1.53
CA GLU A 214 13.04 2.65 -0.58
C GLU A 214 14.28 2.60 0.34
N THR A 215 14.22 3.26 1.49
CA THR A 215 15.34 3.35 2.44
C THR A 215 15.10 2.64 3.76
N THR A 216 13.89 2.16 4.02
CA THR A 216 13.48 1.49 5.26
C THR A 216 12.76 0.17 4.97
N ALA A 217 12.75 -0.75 5.92
CA ALA A 217 12.04 -2.02 5.78
C ALA A 217 10.53 -1.85 5.50
N SER A 218 9.91 -0.80 6.04
CA SER A 218 8.50 -0.48 5.77
C SER A 218 8.28 0.02 4.33
N ALA A 219 9.24 0.76 3.76
CA ALA A 219 9.16 1.20 2.37
C ALA A 219 9.24 0.00 1.41
N TYR A 220 10.19 -0.90 1.60
CA TYR A 220 10.29 -2.14 0.82
C TYR A 220 9.05 -3.04 0.97
N ALA A 221 8.46 -3.09 2.17
CA ALA A 221 7.24 -3.86 2.42
C ALA A 221 6.00 -3.31 1.69
N ALA A 222 6.04 -2.06 1.22
CA ALA A 222 5.00 -1.44 0.39
C ALA A 222 5.10 -1.85 -1.09
N GLY A 223 6.20 -2.49 -1.49
CA GLY A 223 6.43 -2.98 -2.85
C GLY A 223 5.32 -3.92 -3.32
N GLN A 224 4.85 -3.74 -4.56
CA GLN A 224 3.76 -4.52 -5.14
C GLN A 224 3.97 -4.76 -6.63
N ILE A 225 3.61 -5.95 -7.10
CA ILE A 225 3.47 -6.25 -8.53
C ILE A 225 1.98 -6.41 -8.84
N ALA A 226 1.53 -5.71 -9.89
CA ALA A 226 0.16 -5.77 -10.36
C ALA A 226 0.10 -5.80 -11.89
N TYR A 227 -0.97 -6.35 -12.43
CA TYR A 227 -1.25 -6.30 -13.86
C TYR A 227 -2.76 -6.14 -14.10
N GLN A 228 -3.14 -5.55 -15.22
CA GLN A 228 -4.54 -5.42 -15.61
C GLN A 228 -4.90 -6.52 -16.60
N TYR A 229 -5.88 -7.33 -16.21
CA TYR A 229 -6.53 -8.31 -17.07
C TYR A 229 -7.99 -7.90 -17.26
N ASP A 230 -8.37 -7.64 -18.48
CA ASP A 230 -9.69 -7.08 -18.83
C ASP A 230 -9.92 -5.75 -18.05
N ALA A 231 -11.04 -5.58 -17.37
CA ALA A 231 -11.30 -4.39 -16.53
C ALA A 231 -10.76 -4.50 -15.10
N ASN A 232 -10.17 -5.64 -14.72
CA ASN A 232 -9.74 -5.93 -13.36
C ASN A 232 -8.23 -5.75 -13.17
N VAL A 233 -7.84 -5.25 -12.01
CA VAL A 233 -6.44 -5.17 -11.60
C VAL A 233 -6.14 -6.28 -10.63
N GLU A 234 -5.30 -7.22 -11.09
CA GLU A 234 -4.80 -8.31 -10.28
C GLU A 234 -3.51 -7.92 -9.57
N ARG A 235 -3.48 -8.11 -8.26
CA ARG A 235 -2.32 -7.84 -7.41
C ARG A 235 -1.72 -9.13 -6.90
N LEU A 236 -0.44 -9.34 -7.18
CA LEU A 236 0.25 -10.55 -6.77
C LEU A 236 0.56 -10.48 -5.27
N ALA A 237 0.02 -11.42 -4.51
CA ALA A 237 0.41 -11.55 -3.10
C ALA A 237 1.91 -11.92 -3.02
N MET A 238 2.65 -11.33 -2.07
CA MET A 238 4.09 -11.54 -1.89
C MET A 238 4.49 -13.02 -1.89
N LYS A 239 3.67 -13.89 -1.31
CA LYS A 239 3.90 -15.35 -1.29
C LYS A 239 3.82 -16.02 -2.67
N LYS A 240 3.17 -15.38 -3.65
CA LYS A 240 3.02 -15.86 -5.03
C LYS A 240 4.09 -15.31 -5.98
N ILE A 241 4.90 -14.35 -5.51
CA ILE A 241 5.98 -13.77 -6.29
C ILE A 241 7.23 -14.64 -6.11
N SER A 242 7.62 -15.32 -7.17
CA SER A 242 8.88 -16.07 -7.26
C SER A 242 9.85 -15.35 -8.21
N GLY A 243 11.15 -15.46 -7.96
CA GLY A 243 12.16 -14.96 -8.90
C GLY A 243 12.13 -15.74 -10.21
N GLY A 244 11.79 -15.09 -11.31
CA GLY A 244 11.70 -15.70 -12.65
C GLY A 244 10.36 -16.37 -12.97
N GLY A 245 9.34 -16.24 -12.11
CA GLY A 245 7.98 -16.73 -12.39
C GLY A 245 7.35 -15.97 -13.57
N THR A 246 6.76 -16.69 -14.53
CA THR A 246 6.13 -16.11 -15.72
C THR A 246 4.62 -16.14 -15.63
N VAL A 247 3.98 -14.99 -15.86
CA VAL A 247 2.53 -14.84 -16.03
C VAL A 247 2.28 -14.54 -17.52
N PRO A 248 1.71 -15.48 -18.28
CA PRO A 248 1.39 -15.24 -19.69
C PRO A 248 0.21 -14.27 -19.84
N GLY A 249 0.15 -13.56 -20.97
CA GLY A 249 -0.99 -12.73 -21.33
C GLY A 249 -2.28 -13.52 -21.61
N PRO A 250 -3.37 -12.82 -21.95
CA PRO A 250 -3.40 -11.39 -22.26
C PRO A 250 -3.45 -10.50 -21.01
N PHE A 251 -2.76 -9.36 -21.02
CA PHE A 251 -2.93 -8.28 -20.05
C PHE A 251 -2.66 -6.92 -20.72
N GLN A 252 -3.32 -5.86 -20.26
CA GLN A 252 -3.22 -4.53 -20.82
C GLN A 252 -1.95 -3.80 -20.36
N TRP A 253 -1.58 -3.99 -19.09
CA TRP A 253 -0.32 -3.52 -18.53
C TRP A 253 0.10 -4.40 -17.36
N ALA A 254 1.39 -4.40 -17.05
CA ALA A 254 1.95 -4.97 -15.84
C ALA A 254 2.95 -3.98 -15.24
N GLY A 255 2.98 -3.89 -13.90
CA GLY A 255 3.79 -2.90 -13.21
C GLY A 255 4.31 -3.39 -11.85
N VAL A 256 5.47 -2.84 -11.48
CA VAL A 256 5.98 -2.86 -10.11
C VAL A 256 5.84 -1.45 -9.53
N SER A 257 5.47 -1.35 -8.30
CA SER A 257 5.36 -0.07 -7.60
C SER A 257 5.78 -0.21 -6.14
N ASP A 258 6.30 0.89 -5.59
CA ASP A 258 6.46 1.09 -4.16
C ASP A 258 5.27 1.88 -3.58
N GLN A 259 5.47 2.62 -2.50
CA GLN A 259 4.45 3.47 -1.91
C GLN A 259 4.05 4.64 -2.83
N TYR A 260 4.99 5.27 -3.55
CA TYR A 260 4.80 6.54 -4.24
C TYR A 260 5.07 6.51 -5.74
N PHE A 261 5.90 5.59 -6.21
CA PHE A 261 6.35 5.51 -7.60
C PHE A 261 5.96 4.19 -8.25
N ALA A 262 5.97 4.16 -9.54
CA ALA A 262 5.70 2.95 -10.32
C ALA A 262 6.51 2.93 -11.62
N ALA A 263 6.89 1.71 -12.01
CA ALA A 263 7.34 1.35 -13.34
C ALA A 263 6.29 0.40 -13.93
N VAL A 264 5.56 0.86 -14.94
CA VAL A 264 4.46 0.13 -15.59
C VAL A 264 4.79 -0.07 -17.04
N ILE A 265 4.72 -1.31 -17.50
CA ILE A 265 5.01 -1.68 -18.89
C ILE A 265 3.70 -2.08 -19.57
N ILE A 266 3.42 -1.43 -20.68
CA ILE A 266 2.24 -1.60 -21.52
C ILE A 266 2.71 -2.31 -22.80
N PRO A 267 2.35 -3.59 -23.00
CA PRO A 267 2.75 -4.34 -24.19
C PRO A 267 2.06 -3.80 -25.45
N GLY A 268 2.78 -3.72 -26.56
CA GLY A 268 2.19 -3.36 -27.86
C GLY A 268 1.21 -4.41 -28.37
N ASN A 269 1.40 -5.68 -27.97
CA ASN A 269 0.48 -6.78 -28.24
C ASN A 269 0.23 -7.56 -26.93
N SER A 270 -0.96 -7.40 -26.35
CA SER A 270 -1.36 -8.03 -25.11
C SER A 270 -1.44 -9.57 -25.21
N GLN A 271 -1.78 -10.11 -26.38
CA GLN A 271 -1.96 -11.56 -26.59
C GLN A 271 -0.66 -12.34 -26.57
N SER A 272 0.44 -11.74 -27.02
CA SER A 272 1.76 -12.36 -27.00
C SER A 272 2.62 -11.91 -25.80
N ALA A 273 2.06 -11.08 -24.93
CA ALA A 273 2.77 -10.54 -23.79
C ALA A 273 3.06 -11.59 -22.72
N ALA A 274 4.16 -11.42 -22.02
CA ALA A 274 4.47 -12.16 -20.81
C ALA A 274 5.05 -11.21 -19.76
N LEU A 275 4.63 -11.39 -18.52
CA LEU A 275 5.19 -10.76 -17.33
C LEU A 275 6.06 -11.76 -16.61
N VAL A 276 7.32 -11.42 -16.40
CA VAL A 276 8.22 -12.16 -15.50
C VAL A 276 8.34 -11.39 -14.18
N THR A 277 8.06 -12.07 -13.09
CA THR A 277 8.19 -11.49 -11.75
C THR A 277 9.60 -11.69 -11.21
N LEU A 278 10.17 -10.67 -10.62
CA LEU A 278 11.49 -10.70 -9.99
C LEU A 278 11.35 -10.41 -8.49
N ARG A 279 11.98 -11.24 -7.68
CA ARG A 279 12.06 -11.06 -6.23
C ARG A 279 13.44 -11.42 -5.76
N ASN A 280 14.09 -10.44 -5.18
CA ASN A 280 15.46 -10.54 -4.68
C ASN A 280 15.51 -10.07 -3.22
N GLN A 281 16.61 -10.28 -2.51
CA GLN A 281 16.78 -9.84 -1.14
C GLN A 281 18.07 -9.05 -0.97
N ILE A 282 17.96 -7.92 -0.29
CA ILE A 282 19.12 -7.13 0.15
C ILE A 282 19.08 -6.93 1.66
N GLU A 283 20.22 -6.56 2.21
CA GLU A 283 20.38 -6.14 3.59
C GLU A 283 20.48 -4.63 3.64
N ILE A 284 19.67 -3.99 4.48
CA ILE A 284 19.64 -2.55 4.68
C ILE A 284 19.85 -2.23 6.17
N PRO A 285 20.37 -1.04 6.53
CA PRO A 285 20.43 -0.63 7.93
C PRO A 285 19.04 -0.60 8.58
N HIS A 286 18.91 -1.17 9.79
CA HIS A 286 17.66 -1.18 10.56
C HIS A 286 17.17 0.25 10.84
N LYS A 287 18.08 1.13 11.23
CA LYS A 287 17.83 2.56 11.43
C LYS A 287 18.82 3.40 10.62
N PRO A 288 18.49 3.79 9.38
CA PRO A 288 19.39 4.57 8.52
C PRO A 288 19.81 5.91 9.12
N SER A 289 19.03 6.47 10.05
CA SER A 289 19.32 7.72 10.76
C SER A 289 20.31 7.56 11.93
N ASP A 290 20.49 6.36 12.47
CA ASP A 290 21.36 6.06 13.60
C ASP A 290 22.65 5.36 13.11
N LYS A 291 23.74 6.12 13.02
CA LYS A 291 25.04 5.59 12.58
C LYS A 291 25.64 4.53 13.53
N ASN A 292 25.16 4.45 14.77
CA ASN A 292 25.62 3.47 15.76
C ASN A 292 24.84 2.14 15.68
N ASP A 293 23.70 2.13 15.03
CA ASP A 293 22.93 0.90 14.82
C ASP A 293 23.57 0.07 13.70
N LYS A 294 24.18 -1.04 14.06
CA LYS A 294 24.81 -1.99 13.14
C LYS A 294 23.89 -3.12 12.70
N GLN A 295 22.64 -3.11 13.18
CA GLN A 295 21.66 -4.12 12.81
C GLN A 295 21.26 -3.94 11.35
N LEU A 296 21.18 -5.07 10.62
CA LEU A 296 20.71 -5.12 9.24
C LEU A 296 19.38 -5.84 9.16
N ASP A 297 18.45 -5.28 8.41
CA ASP A 297 17.19 -5.91 8.06
C ASP A 297 17.29 -6.53 6.67
N LYS A 298 16.80 -7.77 6.54
CA LYS A 298 16.62 -8.41 5.23
C LYS A 298 15.29 -8.00 4.64
N VAL A 299 15.33 -7.39 3.45
CA VAL A 299 14.14 -6.90 2.76
C VAL A 299 14.02 -7.51 1.37
N ASP A 300 12.79 -7.72 0.92
CA ASP A 300 12.49 -8.16 -0.43
C ASP A 300 12.50 -6.96 -1.38
N VAL A 301 13.20 -7.10 -2.49
CA VAL A 301 13.23 -6.15 -3.61
C VAL A 301 12.46 -6.74 -4.76
N LEU A 302 11.42 -6.07 -5.19
CA LEU A 302 10.57 -6.50 -6.29
C LEU A 302 10.98 -5.88 -7.61
N GLY A 303 10.79 -6.63 -8.68
CA GLY A 303 10.99 -6.16 -10.04
C GLY A 303 10.12 -6.90 -11.03
N ILE A 304 10.08 -6.42 -12.25
CA ILE A 304 9.37 -7.04 -13.37
C ILE A 304 10.21 -7.00 -14.65
N ALA A 305 9.93 -7.95 -15.54
CA ALA A 305 10.28 -7.86 -16.94
C ALA A 305 9.03 -8.15 -17.79
N VAL A 306 8.79 -7.38 -18.83
CA VAL A 306 7.61 -7.57 -19.69
C VAL A 306 8.03 -7.48 -21.14
N GLY A 307 7.55 -8.41 -21.96
CA GLY A 307 7.87 -8.42 -23.38
C GLY A 307 7.03 -9.41 -24.17
N SER A 308 7.39 -9.64 -25.42
CA SER A 308 6.72 -10.56 -26.32
C SER A 308 7.35 -11.97 -26.27
N LEU A 309 6.51 -12.99 -26.13
CA LEU A 309 6.93 -14.39 -26.29
C LEU A 309 7.20 -14.76 -27.76
N LYS A 310 6.80 -13.91 -28.71
CA LYS A 310 6.93 -14.15 -30.15
C LYS A 310 7.62 -12.96 -30.83
N GLY A 311 8.91 -13.10 -31.06
CA GLY A 311 9.68 -12.09 -31.80
C GLY A 311 10.07 -10.86 -30.98
N PRO A 312 10.38 -9.74 -31.65
CA PRO A 312 10.83 -8.52 -31.01
C PRO A 312 9.81 -7.96 -30.02
N THR A 313 10.29 -7.34 -28.96
CA THR A 313 9.48 -6.69 -27.94
C THR A 313 9.32 -5.20 -28.28
N ALA A 314 8.07 -4.75 -28.40
CA ALA A 314 7.69 -3.35 -28.49
C ALA A 314 6.73 -3.05 -27.33
N VAL A 315 7.13 -2.14 -26.44
CA VAL A 315 6.35 -1.76 -25.26
C VAL A 315 6.40 -0.26 -25.02
N ARG A 316 5.42 0.26 -24.30
CA ARG A 316 5.50 1.60 -23.68
C ARG A 316 5.69 1.44 -22.20
N MET A 317 6.58 2.20 -21.62
CA MET A 317 6.91 2.13 -20.22
C MET A 317 6.63 3.46 -19.54
N TYR A 318 5.73 3.47 -18.57
CA TYR A 318 5.54 4.58 -17.65
C TYR A 318 6.49 4.42 -16.47
N VAL A 319 7.30 5.45 -16.17
CA VAL A 319 8.16 5.48 -14.99
C VAL A 319 7.99 6.83 -14.31
N GLY A 320 7.38 6.82 -13.14
CA GLY A 320 7.09 8.10 -12.48
C GLY A 320 6.22 7.96 -11.23
N PRO A 321 5.68 9.10 -10.75
CA PRO A 321 4.89 9.17 -9.53
C PRO A 321 3.50 8.54 -9.70
N LYS A 322 2.98 7.90 -8.66
CA LYS A 322 1.61 7.34 -8.64
C LYS A 322 0.55 8.43 -8.38
N THR A 323 0.64 9.60 -9.04
CA THR A 323 -0.43 10.59 -8.98
C THR A 323 -1.56 10.20 -9.93
N LEU A 324 -2.82 10.43 -9.51
CA LEU A 324 -3.97 10.13 -10.38
C LEU A 324 -3.91 10.93 -11.69
N GLU A 325 -3.42 12.17 -11.64
CA GLU A 325 -3.28 13.04 -12.80
C GLU A 325 -2.25 12.51 -13.80
N SER A 326 -1.04 12.14 -13.32
CA SER A 326 0.00 11.60 -14.20
C SER A 326 -0.39 10.27 -14.81
N LEU A 327 -1.12 9.42 -14.04
CA LEU A 327 -1.58 8.12 -14.53
C LEU A 327 -2.78 8.26 -15.49
N GLN A 328 -3.63 9.27 -15.32
CA GLN A 328 -4.75 9.55 -16.21
C GLN A 328 -4.31 10.20 -17.52
N SER A 329 -3.19 10.95 -17.51
CA SER A 329 -2.65 11.58 -18.73
C SER A 329 -2.04 10.58 -19.70
N VAL A 330 -1.85 9.33 -19.28
CA VAL A 330 -1.36 8.23 -20.13
C VAL A 330 -2.48 7.80 -21.07
N GLN A 331 -2.58 8.44 -22.23
CA GLN A 331 -3.42 7.98 -23.33
C GLN A 331 -2.64 6.96 -24.16
N VAL A 332 -3.22 5.80 -24.39
CA VAL A 332 -2.63 4.74 -25.21
C VAL A 332 -3.47 4.58 -26.48
N PRO A 333 -3.13 5.27 -27.60
CA PRO A 333 -3.84 5.09 -28.85
C PRO A 333 -3.63 3.66 -29.41
N GLY A 334 -4.68 3.05 -29.91
CA GLY A 334 -4.59 1.91 -30.82
C GLY A 334 -4.60 0.51 -30.21
N ILE A 335 -4.98 0.31 -28.94
CA ILE A 335 -5.29 -1.02 -28.42
C ILE A 335 -6.80 -1.27 -28.56
N THR A 336 -7.16 -2.20 -29.43
CA THR A 336 -8.53 -2.71 -29.52
C THR A 336 -8.85 -3.57 -28.29
N GLY A 337 -9.72 -3.10 -27.43
CA GLY A 337 -10.09 -3.75 -26.18
C GLY A 337 -10.31 -2.75 -25.05
N ALA A 338 -10.35 -3.21 -23.80
CA ALA A 338 -10.38 -2.34 -22.65
C ALA A 338 -9.10 -1.47 -22.61
N GLU A 339 -9.25 -0.16 -22.60
CA GLU A 339 -8.12 0.77 -22.51
C GLU A 339 -7.32 0.51 -21.23
N PRO A 340 -5.96 0.58 -21.29
CA PRO A 340 -5.14 0.44 -20.10
C PRO A 340 -5.41 1.61 -19.14
N ASP A 341 -6.02 1.31 -18.01
CA ASP A 341 -6.23 2.28 -16.92
C ASP A 341 -5.12 2.15 -15.88
N LEU A 342 -4.08 2.96 -16.00
CA LEU A 342 -2.96 2.95 -15.05
C LEU A 342 -3.35 3.44 -13.65
N ARG A 343 -4.49 4.13 -13.48
CA ARG A 343 -4.98 4.54 -12.15
C ARG A 343 -5.23 3.35 -11.24
N GLY A 344 -5.44 2.18 -11.84
CA GLY A 344 -5.57 0.91 -11.11
C GLY A 344 -4.33 0.50 -10.33
N ILE A 345 -3.15 1.06 -10.59
CA ILE A 345 -1.94 0.79 -9.80
C ILE A 345 -1.99 1.43 -8.41
N VAL A 346 -2.79 2.51 -8.24
CA VAL A 346 -3.02 3.14 -6.93
C VAL A 346 -3.98 2.29 -6.11
N ASP A 347 -3.47 1.66 -5.06
CA ASP A 347 -4.25 0.76 -4.21
C ASP A 347 -4.85 1.48 -3.00
N PHE A 348 -6.10 1.91 -3.11
CA PHE A 348 -6.87 2.42 -1.97
C PHE A 348 -7.41 1.30 -1.05
N GLY A 349 -7.16 0.02 -1.39
CA GLY A 349 -7.67 -1.14 -0.67
C GLY A 349 -9.20 -1.28 -0.76
N TRP A 350 -9.77 -2.15 0.09
CA TRP A 350 -11.22 -2.41 0.14
C TRP A 350 -12.06 -1.18 0.55
N LEU A 351 -11.44 -0.20 1.22
CA LEU A 351 -12.06 1.10 1.55
C LEU A 351 -11.94 2.14 0.43
N GLY A 352 -11.49 1.76 -0.75
CA GLY A 352 -11.34 2.66 -1.90
C GLY A 352 -12.61 3.45 -2.25
N LEU A 353 -13.79 2.85 -2.00
CA LEU A 353 -15.08 3.53 -2.17
C LEU A 353 -15.21 4.79 -1.30
N ILE A 354 -14.58 4.82 -0.11
CA ILE A 354 -14.57 5.97 0.80
C ILE A 354 -13.28 6.78 0.61
N ALA A 355 -12.13 6.12 0.50
CA ALA A 355 -10.82 6.77 0.46
C ALA A 355 -10.63 7.64 -0.81
N ARG A 356 -11.07 7.16 -1.99
CA ARG A 356 -10.94 7.89 -3.25
C ARG A 356 -11.75 9.20 -3.28
N PRO A 357 -13.04 9.24 -2.93
CA PRO A 357 -13.78 10.49 -2.81
C PRO A 357 -13.19 11.46 -1.78
N LEU A 358 -12.73 10.95 -0.62
CA LEU A 358 -12.06 11.77 0.39
C LEU A 358 -10.78 12.40 -0.16
N PHE A 359 -9.99 11.66 -0.94
CA PHE A 359 -8.78 12.16 -1.56
C PHE A 359 -9.07 13.24 -2.60
N LEU A 360 -10.04 13.02 -3.48
CA LEU A 360 -10.45 14.01 -4.48
C LEU A 360 -10.96 15.30 -3.82
N TRP A 361 -11.73 15.15 -2.73
CA TRP A 361 -12.18 16.29 -1.94
C TRP A 361 -11.02 17.00 -1.23
N LEU A 362 -10.06 16.27 -0.67
CA LEU A 362 -8.86 16.85 -0.07
C LEU A 362 -8.06 17.67 -1.10
N LYS A 363 -7.86 17.14 -2.31
CA LYS A 363 -7.24 17.85 -3.44
C LYS A 363 -8.02 19.10 -3.85
N TRP A 364 -9.33 19.01 -3.89
CA TRP A 364 -10.17 20.16 -4.17
C TRP A 364 -10.01 21.25 -3.09
N THR A 365 -10.02 20.88 -1.81
CA THR A 365 -9.78 21.83 -0.71
C THR A 365 -8.39 22.46 -0.80
N PHE A 366 -7.36 21.66 -1.13
CA PHE A 366 -5.99 22.15 -1.31
C PHE A 366 -5.88 23.25 -2.36
N LYS A 367 -6.65 23.18 -3.46
CA LYS A 367 -6.66 24.22 -4.52
C LYS A 367 -6.99 25.63 -3.99
N TYR A 368 -7.72 25.72 -2.89
CA TYR A 368 -8.09 27.01 -2.27
C TYR A 368 -7.16 27.39 -1.12
N VAL A 369 -6.68 26.43 -0.37
CA VAL A 369 -5.92 26.67 0.87
C VAL A 369 -4.41 26.66 0.63
N HIS A 370 -3.94 26.02 -0.44
CA HIS A 370 -2.53 25.85 -0.83
C HIS A 370 -1.64 25.24 0.28
N ASN A 371 -2.23 24.54 1.24
CA ASN A 371 -1.52 23.82 2.30
C ASN A 371 -2.27 22.55 2.67
N TRP A 372 -1.61 21.41 2.61
CA TRP A 372 -2.21 20.10 2.86
C TRP A 372 -2.68 19.91 4.31
N GLY A 373 -1.91 20.40 5.29
CA GLY A 373 -2.30 20.29 6.69
C GLY A 373 -3.58 21.07 6.99
N TRP A 374 -3.72 22.28 6.49
CA TRP A 374 -4.95 23.06 6.64
C TRP A 374 -6.12 22.45 5.85
N ALA A 375 -5.86 21.84 4.69
CA ALA A 375 -6.88 21.10 3.94
C ALA A 375 -7.42 19.91 4.76
N ILE A 376 -6.54 19.15 5.44
CA ILE A 376 -6.93 18.07 6.36
C ILE A 376 -7.77 18.61 7.51
N VAL A 377 -7.38 19.73 8.14
CA VAL A 377 -8.11 20.36 9.24
C VAL A 377 -9.52 20.76 8.81
N ILE A 378 -9.66 21.47 7.68
CA ILE A 378 -10.97 21.91 7.15
C ILE A 378 -11.86 20.69 6.85
N GLN A 379 -11.33 19.70 6.16
CA GLN A 379 -12.06 18.48 5.85
C GLN A 379 -12.51 17.76 7.12
N THR A 380 -11.66 17.68 8.15
CA THR A 380 -11.98 17.09 9.45
C THR A 380 -13.13 17.84 10.13
N ILE A 381 -13.11 19.18 10.10
CA ILE A 381 -14.20 20.02 10.66
C ILE A 381 -15.52 19.70 9.95
N ILE A 382 -15.54 19.69 8.63
CA ILE A 382 -16.77 19.46 7.86
C ILE A 382 -17.32 18.05 8.11
N ILE A 383 -16.46 17.01 8.12
CA ILE A 383 -16.87 15.63 8.44
C ILE A 383 -17.50 15.56 9.84
N ASN A 384 -16.86 16.18 10.85
CA ASN A 384 -17.38 16.15 12.22
C ASN A 384 -18.69 16.94 12.37
N LEU A 385 -18.88 18.04 11.61
CA LEU A 385 -20.13 18.77 11.56
C LEU A 385 -21.25 17.95 10.90
N ALA A 386 -20.94 17.26 9.80
CA ALA A 386 -21.89 16.36 9.14
C ALA A 386 -22.32 15.19 10.04
N LEU A 387 -21.41 14.71 10.90
CA LEU A 387 -21.70 13.65 11.87
C LEU A 387 -22.35 14.13 13.18
N LEU A 388 -22.54 15.44 13.37
CA LEU A 388 -23.12 16.01 14.60
C LEU A 388 -24.52 15.47 14.93
N PRO A 389 -25.48 15.33 13.99
CA PRO A 389 -26.80 14.75 14.29
C PRO A 389 -26.71 13.34 14.88
N LEU A 390 -25.75 12.56 14.41
CA LEU A 390 -25.51 11.21 14.91
C LEU A 390 -24.97 11.21 16.33
N ARG A 391 -24.07 12.14 16.67
CA ARG A 391 -23.57 12.35 18.04
C ARG A 391 -24.68 12.76 19.01
N LEU A 392 -25.61 13.61 18.56
CA LEU A 392 -26.81 13.97 19.35
C LEU A 392 -27.69 12.75 19.65
N SER A 393 -27.93 11.91 18.66
CA SER A 393 -28.69 10.65 18.83
C SER A 393 -28.02 9.70 19.82
N GLN A 394 -26.68 9.58 19.73
CA GLN A 394 -25.88 8.79 20.67
C GLN A 394 -26.01 9.30 22.10
N MET A 395 -25.91 10.60 22.31
CA MET A 395 -26.02 11.19 23.64
C MET A 395 -27.37 10.90 24.28
N LYS A 396 -28.46 10.96 23.49
CA LYS A 396 -29.81 10.56 23.95
C LYS A 396 -29.84 9.09 24.38
N SER A 397 -29.16 8.20 23.62
CA SER A 397 -29.03 6.78 23.97
C SER A 397 -28.25 6.57 25.28
N MET A 398 -27.14 7.32 25.44
CA MET A 398 -26.33 7.28 26.67
C MET A 398 -27.11 7.77 27.91
N LEU A 399 -27.94 8.80 27.76
CA LEU A 399 -28.84 9.25 28.84
C LEU A 399 -29.79 8.13 29.30
N LYS A 400 -30.43 7.45 28.34
CA LYS A 400 -31.28 6.29 28.66
C LYS A 400 -30.50 5.21 29.40
N MET A 401 -29.28 4.89 28.94
CA MET A 401 -28.38 3.92 29.57
C MET A 401 -28.06 4.32 31.02
N GLN A 402 -27.80 5.60 31.27
CA GLN A 402 -27.54 6.10 32.61
C GLN A 402 -28.75 5.98 33.55
N ARG A 403 -29.98 6.12 33.04
CA ARG A 403 -31.20 5.93 33.84
C ARG A 403 -31.30 4.50 34.40
N VAL A 404 -30.93 3.51 33.62
CA VAL A 404 -30.99 2.08 34.01
C VAL A 404 -29.72 1.57 34.71
N ALA A 405 -28.64 2.35 34.74
CA ALA A 405 -27.36 1.94 35.35
C ALA A 405 -27.45 1.48 36.81
N PRO A 406 -28.28 2.07 37.75
CA PRO A 406 -28.41 1.54 39.10
C PRO A 406 -29.05 0.14 39.14
N GLN A 407 -30.04 -0.13 38.28
CA GLN A 407 -30.69 -1.42 38.19
C GLN A 407 -29.71 -2.48 37.67
N ILE A 408 -28.90 -2.13 36.66
CA ILE A 408 -27.82 -2.98 36.15
C ILE A 408 -26.81 -3.31 37.26
N LYS A 409 -26.41 -2.32 38.06
CA LYS A 409 -25.52 -2.54 39.21
C LYS A 409 -26.10 -3.48 40.24
N ALA A 410 -27.37 -3.32 40.57
CA ALA A 410 -28.06 -4.23 41.52
C ALA A 410 -28.06 -5.68 40.98
N ILE A 411 -28.31 -5.88 39.70
CA ILE A 411 -28.22 -7.20 39.07
C ILE A 411 -26.77 -7.72 39.13
N GLN A 412 -25.77 -6.92 38.77
CA GLN A 412 -24.36 -7.31 38.80
C GLN A 412 -23.90 -7.68 40.22
N GLU A 413 -24.33 -6.96 41.25
CA GLU A 413 -24.04 -7.24 42.65
C GLU A 413 -24.66 -8.56 43.12
N LYS A 414 -25.90 -8.87 42.73
CA LYS A 414 -26.58 -10.16 42.98
C LYS A 414 -25.76 -11.35 42.50
N TYR A 415 -25.08 -11.20 41.34
CA TYR A 415 -24.29 -12.27 40.73
C TYR A 415 -22.77 -12.12 40.92
N LYS A 416 -22.30 -11.20 41.77
CA LYS A 416 -20.87 -10.90 41.99
C LYS A 416 -20.07 -12.09 42.50
N LYS A 417 -20.69 -12.96 43.34
CA LYS A 417 -20.08 -14.13 43.96
C LYS A 417 -19.77 -15.29 42.97
N TYR A 418 -20.34 -15.26 41.79
CA TYR A 418 -20.18 -16.32 40.80
C TYR A 418 -18.98 -16.08 39.89
N SER A 419 -18.23 -17.13 39.54
CA SER A 419 -17.11 -17.07 38.59
C SER A 419 -17.59 -16.68 37.18
N LEU A 420 -16.69 -16.16 36.35
CA LEU A 420 -16.99 -15.81 34.96
C LEU A 420 -17.45 -17.01 34.10
N ARG A 421 -17.08 -18.22 34.49
CA ARG A 421 -17.47 -19.47 33.80
C ARG A 421 -18.73 -20.13 34.38
N ASP A 422 -19.32 -19.56 35.43
CA ASP A 422 -20.52 -20.11 36.06
C ASP A 422 -21.76 -19.87 35.17
N PRO A 423 -22.65 -20.89 34.98
CA PRO A 423 -23.90 -20.72 34.22
C PRO A 423 -24.76 -19.56 34.71
N LYS A 424 -24.69 -19.22 36.01
CA LYS A 424 -25.40 -18.06 36.59
C LYS A 424 -24.97 -16.73 36.04
N LYS A 425 -23.80 -16.62 35.36
CA LYS A 425 -23.43 -15.44 34.62
C LYS A 425 -24.23 -15.27 33.33
N ALA A 426 -24.69 -16.36 32.74
CA ALA A 426 -25.63 -16.32 31.61
C ALA A 426 -26.99 -15.75 32.03
N GLU A 427 -27.53 -16.20 33.20
CA GLU A 427 -28.76 -15.66 33.79
C GLU A 427 -28.66 -14.15 34.08
N MET A 428 -27.51 -13.70 34.61
CA MET A 428 -27.23 -12.26 34.78
C MET A 428 -27.32 -11.49 33.48
N ASN A 429 -26.73 -12.02 32.42
CA ASN A 429 -26.77 -11.37 31.10
C ASN A 429 -28.18 -11.35 30.50
N GLU A 430 -28.99 -12.37 30.75
CA GLU A 430 -30.40 -12.42 30.36
C GLU A 430 -31.23 -11.40 31.15
N GLU A 431 -31.08 -11.29 32.48
CA GLU A 431 -31.74 -10.25 33.28
C GLU A 431 -31.39 -8.85 32.80
N ILE A 432 -30.11 -8.59 32.52
CA ILE A 432 -29.66 -7.28 31.97
C ILE A 432 -30.25 -7.03 30.57
N SER A 433 -30.27 -8.04 29.71
CA SER A 433 -30.86 -7.94 28.37
C SER A 433 -32.36 -7.68 28.42
N ALA A 434 -33.08 -8.36 29.34
CA ALA A 434 -34.51 -8.15 29.56
C ALA A 434 -34.79 -6.72 30.07
N LEU A 435 -33.93 -6.21 30.97
CA LEU A 435 -34.01 -4.82 31.45
C LEU A 435 -33.82 -3.81 30.30
N TYR A 436 -32.81 -4.03 29.44
CA TYR A 436 -32.61 -3.15 28.27
C TYR A 436 -33.80 -3.16 27.33
N LYS A 437 -34.41 -4.32 27.08
CA LYS A 437 -35.63 -4.43 26.27
C LYS A 437 -36.80 -3.71 26.90
N LYS A 438 -37.02 -3.90 28.22
CA LYS A 438 -38.10 -3.26 28.98
C LYS A 438 -38.02 -1.73 28.95
N GLU A 439 -36.83 -1.19 29.13
CA GLU A 439 -36.59 0.27 29.19
C GLU A 439 -36.35 0.90 27.81
N GLY A 440 -36.38 0.11 26.73
CA GLY A 440 -36.13 0.59 25.36
C GLY A 440 -34.74 1.19 25.17
N VAL A 441 -33.74 0.62 25.84
CA VAL A 441 -32.36 1.07 25.82
C VAL A 441 -31.55 0.19 24.86
N ASN A 442 -30.80 0.83 23.96
CA ASN A 442 -29.87 0.12 23.09
C ASN A 442 -28.44 0.23 23.66
N PRO A 443 -27.85 -0.89 24.18
CA PRO A 443 -26.49 -0.87 24.72
C PRO A 443 -25.43 -0.54 23.68
N ILE A 444 -25.68 -0.81 22.39
CA ILE A 444 -24.78 -0.51 21.27
C ILE A 444 -24.78 0.99 20.94
N GLY A 445 -25.78 1.76 21.38
CA GLY A 445 -25.86 3.19 21.12
C GLY A 445 -24.67 3.99 21.63
N GLY A 446 -23.99 3.51 22.68
CA GLY A 446 -22.78 4.14 23.25
C GLY A 446 -21.51 3.99 22.39
N CYS A 447 -21.34 2.87 21.68
CA CYS A 447 -20.15 2.61 20.87
C CYS A 447 -20.36 2.96 19.37
N LEU A 448 -21.59 3.35 18.97
CA LEU A 448 -21.93 3.63 17.58
C LEU A 448 -21.02 4.66 16.89
N PRO A 449 -20.57 5.76 17.53
CA PRO A 449 -19.63 6.70 16.89
C PRO A 449 -18.28 6.09 16.59
N LEU A 450 -17.77 5.26 17.49
CA LEU A 450 -16.50 4.55 17.25
C LEU A 450 -16.62 3.67 16.02
N LEU A 451 -17.73 2.92 15.88
CA LEU A 451 -17.98 2.04 14.74
C LEU A 451 -18.09 2.82 13.42
N ILE A 452 -18.67 4.03 13.44
CA ILE A 452 -18.78 4.88 12.25
C ILE A 452 -17.46 5.60 11.96
N GLN A 453 -16.74 6.02 12.99
CA GLN A 453 -15.44 6.70 12.87
C GLN A 453 -14.36 5.77 12.29
N MET A 454 -14.39 4.46 12.61
CA MET A 454 -13.35 3.50 12.18
C MET A 454 -13.21 3.41 10.65
N PRO A 455 -14.27 3.24 9.84
CA PRO A 455 -14.15 3.25 8.38
C PRO A 455 -13.51 4.54 7.84
N PHE A 456 -13.85 5.70 8.41
CA PHE A 456 -13.23 6.97 8.01
C PHE A 456 -11.76 7.03 8.39
N LEU A 457 -11.39 6.60 9.59
CA LEU A 457 -10.00 6.57 10.04
C LEU A 457 -9.14 5.65 9.15
N PHE A 458 -9.63 4.45 8.85
CA PHE A 458 -8.92 3.53 7.96
C PHE A 458 -8.89 4.01 6.50
N ALA A 459 -9.96 4.66 6.03
CA ALA A 459 -9.96 5.27 4.70
C ALA A 459 -8.94 6.41 4.62
N TYR A 460 -8.84 7.24 5.65
CA TYR A 460 -7.80 8.27 5.78
C TYR A 460 -6.39 7.66 5.82
N TYR A 461 -6.20 6.63 6.63
CA TYR A 461 -4.92 5.92 6.70
C TYR A 461 -4.48 5.41 5.32
N ARG A 462 -5.38 4.74 4.59
CA ARG A 462 -5.09 4.24 3.24
C ARG A 462 -4.87 5.38 2.25
N MET A 463 -5.70 6.40 2.29
CA MET A 463 -5.59 7.57 1.42
C MET A 463 -4.23 8.28 1.59
N LEU A 464 -3.85 8.58 2.85
CA LEU A 464 -2.60 9.27 3.15
C LEU A 464 -1.38 8.40 2.84
N GLY A 465 -1.51 7.07 2.99
CA GLY A 465 -0.44 6.12 2.67
C GLY A 465 -0.08 6.03 1.20
N VAL A 466 -1.01 6.38 0.29
CA VAL A 466 -0.77 6.34 -1.18
C VAL A 466 -0.65 7.73 -1.81
N ALA A 467 -0.92 8.80 -1.06
CA ALA A 467 -0.92 10.18 -1.55
C ALA A 467 0.50 10.75 -1.57
N ILE A 468 1.18 10.64 -2.71
CA ILE A 468 2.50 11.25 -2.90
C ILE A 468 2.49 12.78 -2.71
N ASP A 469 1.35 13.41 -2.92
CA ASP A 469 1.15 14.86 -2.73
C ASP A 469 1.42 15.33 -1.28
N LEU A 470 1.36 14.41 -0.32
CA LEU A 470 1.62 14.70 1.10
C LEU A 470 3.08 14.45 1.50
N ARG A 471 3.86 13.79 0.64
CA ARG A 471 5.28 13.56 0.85
C ARG A 471 6.02 14.91 0.82
N HIS A 472 6.74 15.18 1.90
CA HIS A 472 7.44 16.45 2.15
C HIS A 472 6.51 17.69 2.21
N ALA A 473 5.19 17.50 2.38
CA ALA A 473 4.27 18.58 2.63
C ALA A 473 4.41 19.07 4.08
N THR A 474 4.66 20.37 4.26
CA THR A 474 4.89 20.97 5.56
C THR A 474 3.60 21.48 6.20
N TRP A 475 3.51 21.41 7.53
CA TRP A 475 2.44 22.05 8.31
C TRP A 475 2.95 22.46 9.69
N LEU A 476 2.94 23.74 10.01
CA LEU A 476 3.47 24.32 11.26
C LEU A 476 4.88 23.79 11.55
N TRP A 477 5.03 22.96 12.59
CA TRP A 477 6.31 22.33 12.99
C TRP A 477 6.57 21.00 12.26
N VAL A 478 5.60 20.44 11.54
CA VAL A 478 5.75 19.17 10.84
C VAL A 478 6.38 19.41 9.47
N PRO A 479 7.58 18.87 9.20
CA PRO A 479 8.27 19.06 7.93
C PRO A 479 7.76 18.12 6.84
N ASP A 480 7.07 17.03 7.21
CA ASP A 480 6.55 16.02 6.30
C ASP A 480 5.29 15.37 6.87
N LEU A 481 4.14 15.64 6.25
CA LEU A 481 2.86 15.06 6.66
C LEU A 481 2.75 13.55 6.38
N SER A 482 3.59 12.99 5.52
CA SER A 482 3.66 11.56 5.22
C SER A 482 4.53 10.76 6.20
N ALA A 483 5.36 11.44 6.98
CA ALA A 483 6.25 10.86 7.98
C ALA A 483 5.71 11.03 9.42
N PRO A 484 6.19 10.29 10.41
CA PRO A 484 5.88 10.51 11.82
C PRO A 484 6.28 11.92 12.29
N ASP A 485 5.55 12.44 13.29
CA ASP A 485 5.84 13.75 13.90
C ASP A 485 7.20 13.72 14.64
N PRO A 486 8.21 14.51 14.21
CA PRO A 486 9.56 14.43 14.74
C PRO A 486 9.67 14.86 16.22
N ILE A 487 8.74 15.66 16.71
CA ILE A 487 8.73 16.15 18.10
C ILE A 487 7.54 15.61 18.92
N TYR A 488 6.78 14.67 18.32
CA TYR A 488 5.70 13.90 18.96
C TYR A 488 4.54 14.72 19.55
N ILE A 489 4.37 15.98 19.16
CA ILE A 489 3.26 16.82 19.65
C ILE A 489 1.90 16.23 19.26
N LEU A 490 1.73 15.78 18.03
CA LEU A 490 0.46 15.20 17.56
C LEU A 490 0.11 13.88 18.29
N PRO A 491 1.01 12.90 18.44
CA PRO A 491 0.76 11.72 19.26
C PRO A 491 0.39 12.03 20.72
N ILE A 492 1.12 12.96 21.35
CA ILE A 492 0.84 13.39 22.72
C ILE A 492 -0.53 14.08 22.81
N ALA A 493 -0.87 14.93 21.85
CA ALA A 493 -2.18 15.57 21.77
C ALA A 493 -3.32 14.54 21.63
N ILE A 494 -3.11 13.46 20.87
CA ILE A 494 -4.08 12.36 20.77
C ILE A 494 -4.32 11.73 22.15
N VAL A 495 -3.27 11.39 22.89
CA VAL A 495 -3.39 10.77 24.22
C VAL A 495 -4.15 11.69 25.18
N ILE A 496 -3.76 12.97 25.25
CA ILE A 496 -4.37 13.96 26.15
C ILE A 496 -5.85 14.16 25.78
N THR A 497 -6.15 14.34 24.50
CA THR A 497 -7.52 14.59 24.06
C THR A 497 -8.41 13.36 24.23
N MET A 498 -7.90 12.15 24.04
CA MET A 498 -8.63 10.92 24.34
C MET A 498 -8.95 10.80 25.83
N PHE A 499 -7.99 11.09 26.69
CA PHE A 499 -8.18 11.04 28.12
C PHE A 499 -9.22 12.09 28.60
N LEU A 500 -9.15 13.32 28.06
CA LEU A 500 -10.13 14.37 28.32
C LEU A 500 -11.53 13.97 27.85
N MET A 501 -11.64 13.45 26.64
CA MET A 501 -12.92 12.99 26.08
C MET A 501 -13.56 11.91 26.94
N GLN A 502 -12.78 10.95 27.45
CA GLN A 502 -13.30 9.89 28.30
C GLN A 502 -13.78 10.41 29.66
N ARG A 503 -13.09 11.41 30.24
CA ARG A 503 -13.56 12.06 31.45
C ARG A 503 -14.85 12.86 31.27
N MET A 504 -15.03 13.48 30.09
CA MET A 504 -16.22 14.25 29.76
C MET A 504 -17.41 13.36 29.37
N THR A 505 -17.16 12.12 28.97
CA THR A 505 -18.18 11.19 28.49
C THR A 505 -18.61 10.26 29.64
N PRO A 506 -19.86 10.30 30.06
CA PRO A 506 -20.33 9.47 31.16
C PRO A 506 -20.33 7.98 30.77
N GLN A 507 -19.70 7.16 31.60
CA GLN A 507 -19.61 5.70 31.39
C GLN A 507 -20.62 4.99 32.30
N ALA A 508 -21.80 4.68 31.77
CA ALA A 508 -22.85 4.01 32.51
C ALA A 508 -22.92 2.51 32.20
N GLY A 509 -23.06 1.68 33.23
CA GLY A 509 -23.31 0.25 33.07
C GLY A 509 -22.08 -0.62 32.78
N MET A 510 -20.87 -0.05 32.77
CA MET A 510 -19.63 -0.81 32.59
C MET A 510 -19.10 -1.37 33.90
N ASP A 511 -18.51 -2.57 33.83
CA ASP A 511 -17.72 -3.14 34.91
C ASP A 511 -16.52 -2.24 35.25
N PRO A 512 -16.12 -2.07 36.52
CA PRO A 512 -14.97 -1.27 36.92
C PRO A 512 -13.65 -1.66 36.22
N ALA A 513 -13.45 -2.93 35.89
CA ALA A 513 -12.27 -3.40 35.15
C ALA A 513 -12.30 -2.91 33.69
N GLN A 514 -13.44 -3.00 33.02
CA GLN A 514 -13.64 -2.47 31.67
C GLN A 514 -13.45 -0.94 31.64
N GLN A 515 -13.97 -0.25 32.65
CA GLN A 515 -13.83 1.20 32.77
C GLN A 515 -12.37 1.62 32.95
N LYS A 516 -11.59 0.89 33.76
CA LYS A 516 -10.16 1.13 33.95
C LYS A 516 -9.38 0.86 32.65
N MET A 517 -9.70 -0.22 31.96
CA MET A 517 -9.10 -0.55 30.67
C MET A 517 -9.35 0.54 29.62
N MET A 518 -10.59 0.99 29.48
CA MET A 518 -10.96 2.04 28.54
C MET A 518 -10.33 3.40 28.89
N ASN A 519 -10.23 3.73 30.19
CA ASN A 519 -9.76 5.05 30.61
C ASN A 519 -8.23 5.21 30.53
N PHE A 520 -7.47 4.13 30.67
CA PHE A 520 -6.00 4.17 30.75
C PHE A 520 -5.31 3.35 29.67
N MET A 521 -5.68 2.07 29.50
CA MET A 521 -4.97 1.21 28.57
C MET A 521 -5.22 1.61 27.10
N MET A 522 -6.45 1.92 26.76
CA MET A 522 -6.81 2.25 25.37
C MET A 522 -6.12 3.55 24.89
N PRO A 523 -6.15 4.69 25.63
CA PRO A 523 -5.37 5.87 25.25
C PRO A 523 -3.87 5.63 25.19
N ALA A 524 -3.31 4.88 26.13
CA ALA A 524 -1.88 4.57 26.16
C ALA A 524 -1.48 3.70 24.95
N MET A 525 -2.25 2.67 24.63
CA MET A 525 -2.00 1.77 23.49
C MET A 525 -2.12 2.52 22.16
N LEU A 526 -3.21 3.29 21.96
CA LEU A 526 -3.41 4.04 20.73
C LEU A 526 -2.40 5.20 20.60
N GLY A 527 -2.02 5.81 21.72
CA GLY A 527 -0.92 6.76 21.79
C GLY A 527 0.38 6.12 21.32
N TYR A 528 0.75 4.97 21.87
CA TYR A 528 1.97 4.24 21.44
C TYR A 528 1.97 3.93 19.94
N ILE A 529 0.85 3.48 19.39
CA ILE A 529 0.71 3.25 17.95
C ILE A 529 0.92 4.55 17.17
N SER A 530 0.37 5.67 17.66
CA SER A 530 0.41 6.96 16.96
C SER A 530 1.81 7.54 16.81
N PHE A 531 2.80 7.12 17.61
CA PHE A 531 4.20 7.54 17.46
C PHE A 531 4.82 7.11 16.13
N ASN A 532 4.30 6.05 15.52
CA ASN A 532 4.79 5.51 14.24
C ASN A 532 3.86 5.81 13.06
N LEU A 533 2.78 6.57 13.29
CA LEU A 533 1.85 6.95 12.23
C LEU A 533 2.28 8.24 11.55
N ALA A 534 1.94 8.37 10.26
CA ALA A 534 2.13 9.59 9.50
C ALA A 534 1.47 10.79 10.19
N SER A 535 2.17 11.93 10.25
CA SER A 535 1.71 13.16 10.90
C SER A 535 0.36 13.66 10.36
N GLY A 536 0.10 13.50 9.05
CA GLY A 536 -1.19 13.85 8.46
C GLY A 536 -2.36 13.05 9.04
N LEU A 537 -2.16 11.75 9.34
CA LEU A 537 -3.16 10.91 10.00
C LEU A 537 -3.33 11.31 11.47
N CYS A 538 -2.23 11.57 12.17
CA CYS A 538 -2.26 12.06 13.55
C CYS A 538 -2.97 13.41 13.63
N LEU A 539 -2.75 14.30 12.65
CA LEU A 539 -3.42 15.60 12.55
C LEU A 539 -4.94 15.43 12.38
N TYR A 540 -5.38 14.58 11.43
CA TYR A 540 -6.79 14.25 11.26
C TYR A 540 -7.40 13.74 12.57
N TRP A 541 -6.71 12.81 13.23
CA TRP A 541 -7.20 12.19 14.47
C TRP A 541 -7.24 13.17 15.64
N ALA A 542 -6.15 13.91 15.90
CA ALA A 542 -6.08 14.92 16.96
C ALA A 542 -7.15 16.01 16.79
N MET A 543 -7.30 16.53 15.56
CA MET A 543 -8.33 17.54 15.25
C MET A 543 -9.73 16.98 15.42
N GLY A 544 -9.99 15.73 15.00
CA GLY A 544 -11.27 15.07 15.23
C GLY A 544 -11.61 14.93 16.72
N GLN A 545 -10.60 14.63 17.57
CA GLN A 545 -10.76 14.58 19.03
C GLN A 545 -11.01 15.95 19.62
N LEU A 546 -10.28 16.99 19.21
CA LEU A 546 -10.48 18.38 19.68
C LEU A 546 -11.89 18.87 19.35
N ILE A 547 -12.34 18.68 18.12
CA ILE A 547 -13.70 19.02 17.70
C ILE A 547 -14.71 18.24 18.53
N GLY A 548 -14.45 16.96 18.78
CA GLY A 548 -15.25 16.09 19.64
C GLY A 548 -15.37 16.61 21.06
N ILE A 549 -14.29 17.13 21.66
CA ILE A 549 -14.28 17.74 22.99
C ILE A 549 -15.16 19.00 23.01
N VAL A 550 -15.01 19.88 22.01
CA VAL A 550 -15.85 21.10 21.89
C VAL A 550 -17.33 20.72 21.74
N GLN A 551 -17.65 19.75 20.91
CA GLN A 551 -19.02 19.25 20.75
C GLN A 551 -19.56 18.65 22.06
N GLN A 552 -18.77 17.82 22.75
CA GLN A 552 -19.15 17.21 24.02
C GLN A 552 -19.34 18.25 25.11
N TRP A 553 -18.46 19.27 25.16
CA TRP A 553 -18.63 20.39 26.09
C TRP A 553 -19.92 21.16 25.84
N SER A 554 -20.20 21.51 24.58
CA SER A 554 -21.44 22.17 24.19
C SER A 554 -22.68 21.34 24.53
N LEU A 555 -22.63 20.04 24.29
CA LEU A 555 -23.69 19.08 24.61
C LEU A 555 -23.91 18.98 26.14
N ASN A 556 -22.84 19.00 26.93
CA ASN A 556 -22.91 18.97 28.37
C ASN A 556 -23.54 20.27 28.96
N GLN A 557 -23.51 21.38 28.24
CA GLN A 557 -24.19 22.64 28.60
C GLN A 557 -25.67 22.69 28.16
N SER A 558 -26.07 21.83 27.25
CA SER A 558 -27.44 21.73 26.74
C SER A 558 -28.42 21.23 27.80
N SER A 559 -29.74 21.33 27.52
CA SER A 559 -30.79 20.79 28.40
C SER A 559 -30.60 19.31 28.72
N LEU A 560 -30.17 18.52 27.71
CA LEU A 560 -29.82 17.11 27.85
C LEU A 560 -28.66 16.88 28.83
N GLY A 561 -27.60 17.68 28.74
CA GLY A 561 -26.45 17.60 29.64
C GLY A 561 -26.77 18.02 31.07
N ARG A 562 -27.65 19.01 31.27
CA ARG A 562 -28.15 19.41 32.58
C ARG A 562 -28.95 18.29 33.25
N GLU A 563 -29.87 17.67 32.51
CA GLU A 563 -30.64 16.52 33.01
C GLU A 563 -29.69 15.36 33.45
N MET A 564 -28.63 15.13 32.70
CA MET A 564 -27.61 14.15 33.04
C MET A 564 -26.88 14.44 34.36
N ARG A 565 -26.46 15.70 34.54
CA ARG A 565 -25.78 16.14 35.78
C ARG A 565 -26.69 16.03 36.99
N GLU A 566 -27.91 16.51 36.90
CA GLU A 566 -28.88 16.38 37.99
C GLU A 566 -29.14 14.93 38.41
N MET A 567 -29.23 14.02 37.44
CA MET A 567 -29.35 12.59 37.74
C MET A 567 -28.10 12.03 38.43
N MET A 568 -26.91 12.47 38.06
CA MET A 568 -25.66 12.04 38.68
C MET A 568 -25.50 12.58 40.11
N GLU A 569 -25.84 13.85 40.33
CA GLU A 569 -25.82 14.48 41.65
C GLU A 569 -26.84 13.87 42.62
N LYS A 570 -28.08 13.63 42.15
CA LYS A 570 -29.10 12.90 42.94
C LYS A 570 -28.62 11.52 43.36
N ARG A 571 -27.79 10.87 42.56
CA ARG A 571 -27.18 9.55 42.86
C ARG A 571 -26.02 9.66 43.85
N ALA A 572 -25.16 10.68 43.70
CA ALA A 572 -24.06 10.90 44.65
C ALA A 572 -24.61 11.12 46.05
N ARG A 573 -25.61 11.99 46.21
CA ARG A 573 -26.30 12.27 47.49
C ARG A 573 -27.01 11.04 48.09
N LYS A 574 -27.52 10.08 47.25
CA LYS A 574 -28.07 8.81 47.71
C LYS A 574 -27.03 7.78 48.18
N LYS A 575 -25.77 7.94 47.81
CA LYS A 575 -24.69 7.09 48.26
C LYS A 575 -24.04 7.56 49.57
N GLU A 576 -24.17 8.84 49.86
CA GLU A 576 -23.66 9.46 51.09
C GLU A 576 -24.63 9.31 52.28
N LYS A 577 -25.90 8.98 52.02
CA LYS A 577 -26.90 8.55 53.02
C LYS A 577 -26.95 7.03 53.04
#